data_a4eaf2a0cba1ed50b1761233420cc040
#
_entry.id   a4eaf2a0cba1ed50b1761233420cc040
#
_cell.length_a   1.000
_cell.length_b   1.000
_cell.length_c   1.000
_cell.angle_alpha   90.00
_cell.angle_beta   90.00
_cell.angle_gamma   90.00
#
_symmetry.space_group_name_H-M   'P 1'
#
loop_
_entity.id
_entity.type
_entity.pdbx_description
1 polymer ?
#
loop_
_entity_poly.entity_id
_entity_poly.type
_entity_poly.pdbx_seq_one_letter_code
_entity_poly.pdbx_strand_id
1 'polypeptide(L)'
;GGIYQAFIAKEMTKRTNGVFFLRVEDTDQKREIENGVTDIVNSLKDFDICPDEGMISDTEEIGNYGPYKQSLRKDIYQAYAKYLLEQGKAYPCFCTPEEGEEIRKKQEEAKIRPGYYGIWAKCRNLTVEEAAAKIKNGDKYIIRFKSPGREDRKIKHHDIIKGNVD
;
A
#
# COMPACT_ATOMS: atom_id res chain seq x y z
N GLY A 1 -1.25 -21.13 -3.58
CA GLY A 1 -1.69 -19.97 -2.90
C GLY A 1 -2.69 -19.07 -3.61
N GLY A 2 -2.28 -18.34 -4.67
CA GLY A 2 -3.10 -17.25 -5.25
C GLY A 2 -4.45 -17.69 -5.81
N ILE A 3 -4.54 -18.81 -6.52
CA ILE A 3 -5.80 -19.33 -7.08
C ILE A 3 -6.82 -19.62 -5.98
N TYR A 4 -6.39 -20.20 -4.86
CA TYR A 4 -7.29 -20.48 -3.74
C TYR A 4 -7.86 -19.17 -3.13
N GLN A 5 -7.04 -18.13 -2.98
CA GLN A 5 -7.50 -16.82 -2.51
C GLN A 5 -8.49 -16.20 -3.49
N ALA A 6 -8.21 -16.27 -4.79
CA ALA A 6 -9.10 -15.78 -5.83
C ALA A 6 -10.45 -16.53 -5.82
N PHE A 7 -10.43 -17.86 -5.65
CA PHE A 7 -11.63 -18.68 -5.51
C PHE A 7 -12.49 -18.21 -4.32
N ILE A 8 -11.90 -18.08 -3.14
CA ILE A 8 -12.63 -17.60 -1.96
C ILE A 8 -13.21 -16.20 -2.18
N ALA A 9 -12.42 -15.28 -2.77
CA ALA A 9 -12.89 -13.93 -3.07
C ALA A 9 -14.07 -13.96 -4.06
N LYS A 10 -14.00 -14.76 -5.13
CA LYS A 10 -15.09 -14.90 -6.10
C LYS A 10 -16.35 -15.49 -5.46
N GLU A 11 -16.22 -16.51 -4.62
CA GLU A 11 -17.37 -17.08 -3.91
C GLU A 11 -18.02 -16.10 -2.92
N MET A 12 -17.20 -15.27 -2.26
CA MET A 12 -17.71 -14.19 -1.40
C MET A 12 -18.49 -13.15 -2.20
N THR A 13 -18.03 -12.75 -3.39
CA THR A 13 -18.76 -11.79 -4.23
C THR A 13 -20.12 -12.34 -4.67
N LYS A 14 -20.21 -13.61 -5.01
CA LYS A 14 -21.48 -14.27 -5.33
C LYS A 14 -22.49 -14.18 -4.17
N ARG A 15 -22.03 -14.40 -2.93
CA ARG A 15 -22.87 -14.36 -1.73
C ARG A 15 -23.29 -12.95 -1.31
N THR A 16 -22.46 -11.96 -1.59
CA THR A 16 -22.69 -10.56 -1.17
C THR A 16 -23.21 -9.67 -2.29
N ASN A 17 -23.44 -10.22 -3.48
CA ASN A 17 -23.73 -9.45 -4.70
C ASN A 17 -22.67 -8.37 -4.96
N GLY A 18 -21.41 -8.72 -4.69
CA GLY A 18 -20.25 -7.86 -4.87
C GLY A 18 -19.60 -8.03 -6.24
N VAL A 19 -18.44 -7.38 -6.40
CA VAL A 19 -17.64 -7.42 -7.63
C VAL A 19 -16.28 -8.03 -7.33
N PHE A 20 -15.89 -9.06 -8.07
CA PHE A 20 -14.55 -9.62 -8.03
C PHE A 20 -13.69 -8.89 -9.06
N PHE A 21 -12.70 -8.12 -8.59
CA PHE A 21 -11.82 -7.39 -9.49
C PHE A 21 -10.35 -7.83 -9.37
N LEU A 22 -9.65 -7.75 -10.50
CA LEU A 22 -8.22 -8.05 -10.59
C LEU A 22 -7.43 -6.75 -10.79
N ARG A 23 -6.68 -6.34 -9.75
CA ARG A 23 -5.74 -5.22 -9.82
C ARG A 23 -4.30 -5.73 -9.79
N VAL A 24 -3.49 -5.21 -10.68
CA VAL A 24 -2.06 -5.56 -10.80
C VAL A 24 -1.20 -4.55 -10.07
N GLU A 25 -0.35 -5.02 -9.17
CA GLU A 25 0.62 -4.21 -8.43
C GLU A 25 2.00 -4.39 -9.05
N ASP A 26 2.30 -3.58 -10.04
CA ASP A 26 3.49 -3.63 -10.91
C ASP A 26 4.58 -2.62 -10.53
N THR A 27 4.59 -2.14 -9.29
CA THR A 27 5.57 -1.13 -8.85
C THR A 27 6.98 -1.68 -8.61
N ASP A 28 7.16 -2.99 -8.52
CA ASP A 28 8.45 -3.66 -8.42
C ASP A 28 8.93 -4.15 -9.79
N GLN A 29 9.51 -3.23 -10.55
CA GLN A 29 10.02 -3.49 -11.90
C GLN A 29 11.07 -4.61 -11.99
N LYS A 30 11.75 -4.95 -10.88
CA LYS A 30 12.73 -6.05 -10.86
C LYS A 30 12.08 -7.44 -10.90
N ARG A 31 10.79 -7.52 -10.59
CA ARG A 31 10.01 -8.77 -10.56
C ARG A 31 8.93 -8.81 -11.64
N GLU A 32 8.93 -7.87 -12.55
CA GLU A 32 7.99 -7.87 -13.68
C GLU A 32 8.29 -9.05 -14.60
N ILE A 33 7.26 -9.84 -14.89
CA ILE A 33 7.32 -11.01 -15.77
C ILE A 33 6.56 -10.65 -17.04
N GLU A 34 7.21 -10.81 -18.19
CA GLU A 34 6.57 -10.62 -19.49
C GLU A 34 5.34 -11.53 -19.62
N ASN A 35 4.22 -11.01 -20.08
CA ASN A 35 2.91 -11.68 -20.18
C ASN A 35 2.35 -12.20 -18.83
N GLY A 36 2.91 -11.77 -17.69
CA GLY A 36 2.55 -12.29 -16.38
C GLY A 36 1.08 -12.06 -16.01
N VAL A 37 0.47 -10.96 -16.44
CA VAL A 37 -0.95 -10.67 -16.20
C VAL A 37 -1.83 -11.61 -17.01
N THR A 38 -1.49 -11.79 -18.29
CA THR A 38 -2.21 -12.70 -19.21
C THR A 38 -2.17 -14.13 -18.67
N ASP A 39 -1.03 -14.59 -18.17
CA ASP A 39 -0.87 -15.93 -17.59
C ASP A 39 -1.70 -16.10 -16.32
N ILE A 40 -1.74 -15.09 -15.45
CA ILE A 40 -2.61 -15.09 -14.26
C ILE A 40 -4.08 -15.19 -14.67
N VAL A 41 -4.52 -14.38 -15.63
CA VAL A 41 -5.92 -14.37 -16.09
C VAL A 41 -6.30 -15.71 -16.72
N ASN A 42 -5.44 -16.29 -17.55
CA ASN A 42 -5.66 -17.61 -18.14
C ASN A 42 -5.74 -18.70 -17.07
N SER A 43 -4.81 -18.68 -16.10
CA SER A 43 -4.86 -19.60 -14.97
C SER A 43 -6.15 -19.48 -14.14
N LEU A 44 -6.68 -18.25 -13.96
CA LEU A 44 -7.98 -18.06 -13.30
C LEU A 44 -9.15 -18.61 -14.14
N LYS A 45 -9.11 -18.42 -15.45
CA LYS A 45 -10.12 -18.95 -16.39
C LYS A 45 -10.19 -20.47 -16.36
N ASP A 46 -9.06 -21.16 -16.25
CA ASP A 46 -8.99 -22.62 -16.15
C ASP A 46 -9.74 -23.18 -14.92
N PHE A 47 -10.01 -22.33 -13.92
CA PHE A 47 -10.77 -22.66 -12.72
C PHE A 47 -12.14 -21.94 -12.64
N ASP A 48 -12.64 -21.38 -13.74
CA ASP A 48 -13.88 -20.60 -13.79
C ASP A 48 -13.93 -19.41 -12.83
N ILE A 49 -12.75 -18.82 -12.52
CA ILE A 49 -12.60 -17.66 -11.63
C ILE A 49 -12.34 -16.40 -12.47
N CYS A 50 -13.26 -16.07 -13.38
CA CYS A 50 -13.09 -14.83 -14.17
C CYS A 50 -13.35 -13.59 -13.32
N PRO A 51 -12.49 -12.55 -13.42
CA PRO A 51 -12.79 -11.26 -12.80
C PRO A 51 -14.00 -10.59 -13.48
N ASP A 52 -14.80 -9.90 -12.69
CA ASP A 52 -15.92 -9.10 -13.16
C ASP A 52 -15.43 -7.75 -13.67
N GLU A 53 -14.35 -7.22 -13.06
CA GLU A 53 -13.63 -6.00 -13.44
C GLU A 53 -12.12 -6.20 -13.28
N GLY A 54 -11.33 -5.33 -13.89
CA GLY A 54 -9.88 -5.32 -13.73
C GLY A 54 -9.11 -5.64 -14.97
N MET A 55 -7.85 -6.05 -14.79
CA MET A 55 -6.99 -6.47 -15.90
C MET A 55 -7.47 -7.82 -16.46
N ILE A 56 -7.56 -7.92 -17.78
CA ILE A 56 -7.91 -9.14 -18.52
C ILE A 56 -6.77 -9.65 -19.40
N SER A 57 -5.75 -8.81 -19.61
CA SER A 57 -4.46 -9.15 -20.21
C SER A 57 -3.42 -8.15 -19.74
N ASP A 58 -2.20 -8.19 -20.26
CA ASP A 58 -1.15 -7.22 -19.93
C ASP A 58 -1.46 -5.79 -20.41
N THR A 59 -2.37 -5.64 -21.40
CA THR A 59 -2.70 -4.38 -22.06
C THR A 59 -4.16 -3.98 -22.00
N GLU A 60 -5.05 -4.89 -21.60
CA GLU A 60 -6.49 -4.67 -21.62
C GLU A 60 -7.10 -4.77 -20.22
N GLU A 61 -8.06 -3.91 -19.96
CA GLU A 61 -8.83 -3.90 -18.72
C GLU A 61 -10.33 -3.69 -18.99
N ILE A 62 -11.18 -4.16 -18.07
CA ILE A 62 -12.63 -3.99 -18.09
C ILE A 62 -13.11 -3.40 -16.78
N GLY A 63 -14.20 -2.64 -16.81
CA GLY A 63 -14.83 -2.01 -15.65
C GLY A 63 -14.71 -0.49 -15.65
N ASN A 64 -15.31 0.14 -14.63
CA ASN A 64 -15.52 1.59 -14.59
C ASN A 64 -14.57 2.32 -13.62
N TYR A 65 -13.72 1.60 -12.89
CA TYR A 65 -12.89 2.15 -11.82
C TYR A 65 -11.38 2.05 -12.11
N GLY A 66 -11.04 1.87 -13.39
CA GLY A 66 -9.65 1.86 -13.85
C GLY A 66 -8.87 3.16 -13.55
N PRO A 67 -7.60 3.19 -13.89
CA PRO A 67 -6.79 2.06 -14.34
C PRO A 67 -6.62 0.98 -13.25
N TYR A 68 -6.59 -0.29 -13.64
CA TYR A 68 -6.40 -1.41 -12.69
C TYR A 68 -4.93 -1.87 -12.60
N LYS A 69 -4.03 -1.22 -13.32
CA LYS A 69 -2.58 -1.37 -13.19
C LYS A 69 -2.04 -0.26 -12.27
N GLN A 70 -1.34 -0.63 -11.20
CA GLN A 70 -0.95 0.32 -10.15
C GLN A 70 -0.06 1.46 -10.66
N SER A 71 0.90 1.18 -11.56
CA SER A 71 1.78 2.18 -12.16
C SER A 71 1.03 3.29 -12.89
N LEU A 72 -0.14 3.00 -13.46
CA LEU A 72 -0.99 3.95 -14.17
C LEU A 72 -1.85 4.84 -13.25
N ARG A 73 -1.86 4.57 -11.93
CA ARG A 73 -2.66 5.31 -10.93
C ARG A 73 -1.88 6.43 -10.24
N LYS A 74 -0.71 6.78 -10.72
CA LYS A 74 0.20 7.75 -10.07
C LYS A 74 -0.50 9.09 -9.74
N ASP A 75 -1.26 9.64 -10.67
CA ASP A 75 -1.92 10.93 -10.48
C ASP A 75 -3.01 10.85 -9.40
N ILE A 76 -3.75 9.74 -9.36
CA ILE A 76 -4.74 9.47 -8.31
C ILE A 76 -4.04 9.42 -6.95
N TYR A 77 -2.96 8.68 -6.83
CA TYR A 77 -2.21 8.59 -5.57
C TYR A 77 -1.61 9.92 -5.14
N GLN A 78 -1.12 10.72 -6.08
CA GLN A 78 -0.60 12.05 -5.78
C GLN A 78 -1.71 12.99 -5.30
N ALA A 79 -2.89 12.95 -5.90
CA ALA A 79 -4.04 13.75 -5.46
C ALA A 79 -4.45 13.39 -4.03
N TYR A 80 -4.57 12.09 -3.72
CA TYR A 80 -4.88 11.64 -2.37
C TYR A 80 -3.77 11.93 -1.36
N ALA A 81 -2.50 11.84 -1.75
CA ALA A 81 -1.38 12.21 -0.88
C ALA A 81 -1.43 13.71 -0.51
N LYS A 82 -1.74 14.59 -1.48
CA LYS A 82 -1.95 16.02 -1.22
C LYS A 82 -3.13 16.27 -0.29
N TYR A 83 -4.26 15.59 -0.55
CA TYR A 83 -5.43 15.67 0.31
C TYR A 83 -5.11 15.26 1.76
N LEU A 84 -4.35 14.18 1.96
CA LEU A 84 -3.92 13.76 3.28
C LEU A 84 -2.99 14.76 3.97
N LEU A 85 -2.13 15.47 3.22
CA LEU A 85 -1.31 16.57 3.74
C LEU A 85 -2.20 17.73 4.23
N GLU A 86 -3.18 18.16 3.44
CA GLU A 86 -4.13 19.21 3.79
C GLU A 86 -4.94 18.86 5.04
N GLN A 87 -5.28 17.57 5.21
CA GLN A 87 -5.98 17.09 6.40
C GLN A 87 -5.05 16.87 7.62
N GLY A 88 -3.75 17.17 7.52
CA GLY A 88 -2.78 16.91 8.59
C GLY A 88 -2.56 15.43 8.90
N LYS A 89 -3.01 14.53 8.03
CA LYS A 89 -2.88 13.07 8.15
C LYS A 89 -1.64 12.50 7.48
N ALA A 90 -0.89 13.34 6.78
CA ALA A 90 0.39 13.02 6.19
C ALA A 90 1.38 14.16 6.42
N TYR A 91 2.65 13.91 6.16
CA TYR A 91 3.72 14.91 6.28
C TYR A 91 4.87 14.60 5.33
N PRO A 92 5.62 15.61 4.85
CA PRO A 92 6.83 15.37 4.08
C PRO A 92 7.96 14.86 4.98
N CYS A 93 8.62 13.82 4.55
CA CYS A 93 9.76 13.23 5.24
C CYS A 93 11.01 13.33 4.37
N PHE A 94 12.05 13.95 4.90
CA PHE A 94 13.32 14.24 4.23
C PHE A 94 14.43 13.25 4.61
N CYS A 95 14.11 12.20 5.37
CA CYS A 95 15.08 11.18 5.73
C CYS A 95 15.54 10.39 4.51
N THR A 96 16.86 10.14 4.45
CA THR A 96 17.44 9.31 3.40
C THR A 96 17.18 7.83 3.65
N PRO A 97 17.35 6.96 2.65
CA PRO A 97 17.28 5.51 2.83
C PRO A 97 18.26 5.00 3.89
N GLU A 98 19.48 5.58 3.95
CA GLU A 98 20.54 5.24 4.89
C GLU A 98 20.11 5.54 6.33
N GLU A 99 19.53 6.74 6.58
CA GLU A 99 18.96 7.09 7.88
C GLU A 99 17.84 6.14 8.28
N GLY A 100 17.01 5.70 7.33
CA GLY A 100 15.97 4.72 7.55
C GLY A 100 16.52 3.37 8.00
N GLU A 101 17.61 2.93 7.39
CA GLU A 101 18.27 1.67 7.73
C GLU A 101 18.97 1.74 9.11
N GLU A 102 19.59 2.88 9.46
CA GLU A 102 20.14 3.09 10.80
C GLU A 102 19.07 3.05 11.87
N ILE A 103 17.92 3.67 11.63
CA ILE A 103 16.77 3.62 12.55
C ILE A 103 16.34 2.18 12.76
N ARG A 104 16.19 1.42 11.68
CA ARG A 104 15.81 0.01 11.72
C ARG A 104 16.77 -0.82 12.56
N LYS A 105 18.10 -0.70 12.35
CA LYS A 105 19.13 -1.39 13.13
C LYS A 105 19.02 -1.10 14.62
N LYS A 106 18.89 0.18 15.00
CA LYS A 106 18.73 0.59 16.40
C LYS A 106 17.48 0.00 17.05
N GLN A 107 16.39 -0.09 16.29
CA GLN A 107 15.13 -0.70 16.77
C GLN A 107 15.27 -2.21 16.94
N GLU A 108 15.94 -2.90 16.02
CA GLU A 108 16.23 -4.34 16.12
C GLU A 108 17.13 -4.66 17.31
N GLU A 109 18.20 -3.87 17.55
CA GLU A 109 19.08 -3.96 18.73
C GLU A 109 18.30 -3.75 20.04
N ALA A 110 17.38 -2.81 20.05
CA ALA A 110 16.50 -2.53 21.20
C ALA A 110 15.34 -3.54 21.33
N LYS A 111 15.23 -4.52 20.41
CA LYS A 111 14.15 -5.52 20.36
C LYS A 111 12.74 -4.92 20.28
N ILE A 112 12.61 -3.76 19.67
CA ILE A 112 11.34 -3.12 19.35
C ILE A 112 10.98 -3.32 17.88
N ARG A 113 9.68 -3.25 17.56
CA ARG A 113 9.22 -3.46 16.19
C ARG A 113 9.78 -2.39 15.27
N PRO A 114 10.49 -2.75 14.18
CA PRO A 114 10.99 -1.79 13.21
C PRO A 114 9.87 -0.99 12.56
N GLY A 115 10.10 0.32 12.39
CA GLY A 115 9.14 1.21 11.72
C GLY A 115 9.45 2.69 11.94
N TYR A 116 8.78 3.54 11.18
CA TYR A 116 8.96 5.00 11.24
C TYR A 116 7.81 5.63 12.04
N TYR A 117 7.91 5.59 13.35
CA TYR A 117 6.89 6.06 14.31
C TYR A 117 7.52 6.64 15.59
N GLY A 118 6.71 7.25 16.45
CA GLY A 118 7.15 7.79 17.72
C GLY A 118 8.36 8.72 17.60
N ILE A 119 9.35 8.54 18.45
CA ILE A 119 10.61 9.31 18.45
C ILE A 119 11.48 9.08 17.22
N TRP A 120 11.27 7.96 16.52
CA TRP A 120 11.99 7.60 15.31
C TRP A 120 11.52 8.37 14.07
N ALA A 121 10.32 8.94 14.12
CA ALA A 121 9.72 9.71 13.03
C ALA A 121 10.14 11.20 13.08
N LYS A 122 11.42 11.48 12.89
CA LYS A 122 12.04 12.82 13.06
C LYS A 122 11.28 13.94 12.36
N CYS A 123 10.88 13.72 11.10
CA CYS A 123 10.21 14.73 10.28
C CYS A 123 8.72 14.94 10.61
N ARG A 124 8.13 14.07 11.45
CA ARG A 124 6.70 14.12 11.79
C ARG A 124 6.27 15.42 12.46
N ASN A 125 7.18 16.03 13.20
CA ASN A 125 6.92 17.22 14.03
C ASN A 125 7.49 18.52 13.43
N LEU A 126 7.97 18.47 12.18
CA LEU A 126 8.36 19.70 11.48
C LEU A 126 7.15 20.61 11.34
N THR A 127 7.37 21.92 11.52
CA THR A 127 6.36 22.93 11.21
C THR A 127 6.14 23.04 9.70
N VAL A 128 5.05 23.68 9.30
CA VAL A 128 4.77 23.91 7.88
C VAL A 128 5.88 24.77 7.24
N GLU A 129 6.38 25.76 7.98
CA GLU A 129 7.42 26.68 7.54
C GLU A 129 8.75 25.95 7.34
N GLU A 130 9.14 25.08 8.29
CA GLU A 130 10.36 24.28 8.18
C GLU A 130 10.29 23.30 7.00
N ALA A 131 9.15 22.64 6.82
CA ALA A 131 8.93 21.73 5.70
C ALA A 131 8.95 22.48 4.36
N ALA A 132 8.29 23.64 4.28
CA ALA A 132 8.26 24.49 3.08
C ALA A 132 9.66 25.02 2.73
N ALA A 133 10.46 25.43 3.72
CA ALA A 133 11.83 25.87 3.51
C ALA A 133 12.70 24.77 2.90
N LYS A 134 12.58 23.54 3.41
CA LYS A 134 13.31 22.37 2.87
C LYS A 134 12.89 22.06 1.42
N ILE A 135 11.59 22.08 1.12
CA ILE A 135 11.07 21.87 -0.23
C ILE A 135 11.58 22.96 -1.18
N LYS A 136 11.56 24.24 -0.74
CA LYS A 136 12.06 25.37 -1.53
C LYS A 136 13.58 25.27 -1.79
N ASN A 137 14.32 24.70 -0.84
CA ASN A 137 15.75 24.44 -0.99
C ASN A 137 16.05 23.25 -1.95
N GLY A 138 15.03 22.53 -2.42
CA GLY A 138 15.18 21.39 -3.32
C GLY A 138 15.48 20.07 -2.62
N ASP A 139 15.29 19.98 -1.30
CA ASP A 139 15.50 18.75 -0.54
C ASP A 139 14.53 17.67 -1.05
N LYS A 140 15.05 16.48 -1.32
CA LYS A 140 14.22 15.33 -1.73
C LYS A 140 13.38 14.87 -0.55
N TYR A 141 12.13 14.53 -0.82
CA TYR A 141 11.21 14.05 0.21
C TYR A 141 10.25 13.00 -0.30
N ILE A 142 9.71 12.25 0.62
CA ILE A 142 8.55 11.36 0.40
C ILE A 142 7.41 11.79 1.30
N ILE A 143 6.19 11.47 0.92
CA ILE A 143 5.02 11.69 1.77
C ILE A 143 4.80 10.46 2.66
N ARG A 144 4.77 10.67 3.97
CA ARG A 144 4.46 9.62 4.95
C ARG A 144 3.10 9.85 5.59
N PHE A 145 2.36 8.77 5.77
CA PHE A 145 1.14 8.78 6.57
C PHE A 145 1.47 9.06 8.05
N LYS A 146 0.71 9.94 8.68
CA LYS A 146 0.85 10.27 10.09
C LYS A 146 0.08 9.27 10.94
N SER A 147 0.64 8.07 11.10
CA SER A 147 0.00 7.00 11.87
C SER A 147 -0.43 7.47 13.26
N PRO A 148 -1.66 7.23 13.68
CA PRO A 148 -2.11 7.52 15.05
C PRO A 148 -1.64 6.46 16.05
N GLY A 149 -0.94 5.42 15.59
CA GLY A 149 -0.42 4.34 16.43
C GLY A 149 0.58 4.83 17.45
N ARG A 150 0.55 4.22 18.62
CA ARG A 150 1.44 4.46 19.76
C ARG A 150 1.95 3.12 20.28
N GLU A 151 3.18 3.09 20.82
CA GLU A 151 3.78 1.87 21.38
C GLU A 151 3.03 1.36 22.62
N ASP A 152 2.47 2.28 23.39
CA ASP A 152 1.74 2.01 24.63
C ASP A 152 0.27 1.61 24.39
N ARG A 153 -0.17 1.54 23.14
CA ARG A 153 -1.57 1.24 22.80
C ARG A 153 -1.67 0.16 21.74
N LYS A 154 -2.12 -1.01 22.16
CA LYS A 154 -2.45 -2.12 21.27
C LYS A 154 -3.93 -2.07 20.87
N ILE A 155 -4.22 -2.41 19.62
CA ILE A 155 -5.59 -2.61 19.13
C ILE A 155 -5.93 -4.08 19.33
N LYS A 156 -6.83 -4.36 20.27
CA LYS A 156 -7.35 -5.71 20.48
C LYS A 156 -8.51 -5.97 19.57
N HIS A 157 -8.52 -7.10 18.90
CA HIS A 157 -9.65 -7.56 18.10
C HIS A 157 -9.83 -9.08 18.22
N HIS A 158 -11.03 -9.55 17.94
CA HIS A 158 -11.33 -10.96 17.90
C HIS A 158 -11.28 -11.45 16.45
N ASP A 159 -10.29 -12.29 16.14
CA ASP A 159 -10.19 -12.98 14.86
C ASP A 159 -10.98 -14.30 14.93
N ILE A 160 -11.77 -14.60 13.89
CA ILE A 160 -12.63 -15.78 13.87
C ILE A 160 -11.83 -17.10 13.95
N ILE A 161 -10.60 -17.10 13.45
CA ILE A 161 -9.75 -18.28 13.38
C ILE A 161 -8.74 -18.32 14.54
N LYS A 162 -8.09 -17.18 14.82
CA LYS A 162 -7.01 -17.06 15.81
C LYS A 162 -7.49 -16.69 17.21
N GLY A 163 -8.75 -16.32 17.39
CA GLY A 163 -9.29 -15.81 18.64
C GLY A 163 -8.85 -14.36 18.93
N ASN A 164 -8.56 -14.05 20.17
CA ASN A 164 -8.14 -12.71 20.55
C ASN A 164 -6.70 -12.43 20.11
N VAL A 165 -6.52 -11.34 19.36
CA VAL A 165 -5.24 -10.89 18.81
C VAL A 165 -4.97 -9.45 19.25
N ASP A 166 -3.71 -9.11 19.56
CA ASP A 166 -3.25 -7.78 19.96
C ASP A 166 -1.89 -7.39 19.31
#